data_9d118a7b49c020e2dee5d8b04ca7374f
#
_entry.id   9d118a7b49c020e2dee5d8b04ca7374f
#
_cell.length_a   1.000
_cell.length_b   1.000
_cell.length_c   1.000
_cell.angle_alpha   90.00
_cell.angle_beta   90.00
_cell.angle_gamma   90.00
#
_symmetry.space_group_name_H-M   'P 1'
#
loop_
_entity.id
_entity.type
_entity.pdbx_description
1 polymer ?
#
loop_
_entity_poly.entity_id
_entity_poly.type
_entity_poly.pdbx_seq_one_letter_code
_entity_poly.pdbx_strand_id
1 'polypeptide(L)'
;MRPANRLKVRLASVICILTLLFAVSSPLVAQRGGRDNWQKPDRVMEDLNLEPGDEVADVGCGRGYFTFRIAKAVGEKGKVLAVDISDRAVRSVRERAQREKLDHVKALKSDPADAKLPAGEMDAALLCLVLHHASEDDRQPLVESIARGLKPGGYLFVLDFRKVKNPRFHSYERLVARETVIEFAKNAGLELDAEYHYLEHEYFLRFRKPVEKR
;
A
#
# COMPACT_ATOMS: atom_id res chain seq x y z
N MET A 1 11.73 -46.83 -84.76
CA MET A 1 12.83 -46.25 -83.95
C MET A 1 12.21 -45.46 -82.78
N ARG A 2 12.65 -45.61 -81.60
CA ARG A 2 11.93 -45.47 -80.34
C ARG A 2 11.54 -44.01 -79.95
N PRO A 3 10.34 -43.85 -79.34
CA PRO A 3 9.85 -42.53 -78.93
C PRO A 3 10.39 -42.08 -77.52
N ALA A 4 10.50 -40.78 -77.41
CA ALA A 4 10.95 -40.11 -76.20
C ALA A 4 9.96 -40.19 -75.05
N ASN A 5 10.51 -40.55 -73.92
CA ASN A 5 9.81 -40.68 -72.64
C ASN A 5 9.54 -39.28 -72.01
N ARG A 6 8.26 -38.92 -71.88
CA ARG A 6 7.85 -37.68 -71.21
C ARG A 6 7.80 -37.91 -69.69
N LEU A 7 8.78 -37.40 -69.06
CA LEU A 7 8.82 -37.36 -67.63
C LEU A 7 7.82 -36.31 -67.12
N LYS A 8 6.72 -36.76 -66.55
CA LYS A 8 5.75 -35.89 -65.87
C LYS A 8 6.31 -35.46 -64.46
N VAL A 9 6.80 -34.29 -64.42
CA VAL A 9 7.14 -33.69 -63.14
C VAL A 9 5.82 -33.30 -62.44
N ARG A 10 5.47 -34.01 -61.40
CA ARG A 10 4.37 -33.62 -60.49
C ARG A 10 4.88 -32.49 -59.54
N LEU A 11 4.34 -31.30 -59.78
CA LEU A 11 4.48 -30.20 -58.84
C LEU A 11 3.73 -30.56 -57.52
N ALA A 12 4.44 -30.98 -56.52
CA ALA A 12 3.90 -31.10 -55.18
C ALA A 12 3.91 -29.71 -54.55
N SER A 13 2.72 -29.13 -54.45
CA SER A 13 2.51 -27.88 -53.71
C SER A 13 2.80 -28.12 -52.24
N VAL A 14 3.97 -27.68 -51.80
CA VAL A 14 4.28 -27.57 -50.39
C VAL A 14 3.56 -26.34 -49.86
N ILE A 15 2.37 -26.55 -49.33
CA ILE A 15 1.70 -25.52 -48.50
C ILE A 15 2.44 -25.45 -47.16
N CYS A 16 3.33 -24.49 -47.06
CA CYS A 16 3.98 -24.14 -45.79
C CYS A 16 2.95 -23.45 -44.95
N ILE A 17 2.27 -24.21 -44.07
CA ILE A 17 1.39 -23.65 -43.02
C ILE A 17 2.31 -23.01 -42.01
N LEU A 18 2.51 -21.71 -42.16
CA LEU A 18 3.14 -20.86 -41.15
C LEU A 18 2.15 -20.74 -39.98
N THR A 19 2.14 -21.70 -39.06
CA THR A 19 1.49 -21.55 -37.77
C THR A 19 2.24 -20.50 -37.00
N LEU A 20 1.75 -19.26 -37.09
CA LEU A 20 2.14 -18.17 -36.21
C LEU A 20 1.73 -18.57 -34.79
N LEU A 21 2.64 -19.17 -34.05
CA LEU A 21 2.54 -19.30 -32.61
C LEU A 21 2.55 -17.87 -32.01
N PHE A 22 1.39 -17.26 -31.92
CA PHE A 22 1.16 -16.20 -30.96
C PHE A 22 1.37 -16.84 -29.58
N ALA A 23 2.60 -16.78 -29.08
CA ALA A 23 2.87 -16.92 -27.69
C ALA A 23 2.13 -15.75 -27.02
N VAL A 24 0.88 -16.02 -26.61
CA VAL A 24 0.21 -15.19 -25.62
C VAL A 24 1.09 -15.31 -24.39
N SER A 25 2.04 -14.38 -24.26
CA SER A 25 2.71 -14.12 -23.01
C SER A 25 1.63 -13.60 -22.06
N SER A 26 0.90 -14.55 -21.47
CA SER A 26 0.11 -14.24 -20.29
C SER A 26 1.07 -13.51 -19.34
N PRO A 27 0.77 -12.28 -18.93
CA PRO A 27 1.57 -11.65 -17.90
C PRO A 27 1.58 -12.66 -16.77
N LEU A 28 2.76 -13.09 -16.36
CA LEU A 28 2.97 -13.89 -15.17
C LEU A 28 2.43 -13.00 -14.04
N VAL A 29 1.14 -13.14 -13.76
CA VAL A 29 0.54 -12.65 -12.51
C VAL A 29 1.24 -13.51 -11.46
N ALA A 30 2.43 -13.04 -11.07
CA ALA A 30 3.15 -13.61 -9.96
C ALA A 30 2.11 -13.75 -8.85
N GLN A 31 1.92 -14.99 -8.40
CA GLN A 31 0.97 -15.32 -7.33
C GLN A 31 1.21 -14.38 -6.15
N ARG A 32 0.49 -13.27 -6.14
CA ARG A 32 0.36 -12.35 -5.01
C ARG A 32 -0.52 -12.98 -3.91
N GLY A 33 -0.58 -14.29 -3.88
CA GLY A 33 -1.50 -15.11 -3.11
C GLY A 33 -1.31 -15.12 -1.59
N GLY A 34 -0.39 -14.32 -1.05
CA GLY A 34 -0.20 -14.20 0.39
C GLY A 34 -1.01 -13.05 0.98
N ARG A 35 -0.43 -11.85 0.99
CA ARG A 35 -0.97 -10.67 1.69
C ARG A 35 -2.23 -10.11 1.02
N ASP A 36 -2.28 -10.04 -0.31
CA ASP A 36 -3.40 -9.45 -1.05
C ASP A 36 -4.73 -10.19 -0.80
N ASN A 37 -4.68 -11.51 -0.55
CA ASN A 37 -5.88 -12.31 -0.32
C ASN A 37 -6.59 -11.96 1.00
N TRP A 38 -5.85 -11.74 2.08
CA TRP A 38 -6.45 -11.46 3.38
C TRP A 38 -6.54 -9.97 3.68
N GLN A 39 -5.62 -9.13 3.19
CA GLN A 39 -5.63 -7.69 3.44
C GLN A 39 -6.47 -6.88 2.44
N LYS A 40 -6.88 -7.49 1.29
CA LYS A 40 -7.77 -6.89 0.28
C LYS A 40 -7.36 -5.45 -0.08
N PRO A 41 -6.11 -5.23 -0.57
CA PRO A 41 -5.55 -3.89 -0.72
C PRO A 41 -6.35 -2.98 -1.63
N ASP A 42 -7.01 -3.52 -2.67
CA ASP A 42 -7.81 -2.70 -3.59
C ASP A 42 -9.01 -2.11 -2.86
N ARG A 43 -9.67 -2.89 -1.98
CA ARG A 43 -10.76 -2.39 -1.16
C ARG A 43 -10.29 -1.40 -0.08
N VAL A 44 -9.13 -1.66 0.52
CA VAL A 44 -8.51 -0.68 1.44
C VAL A 44 -8.28 0.65 0.71
N MET A 45 -7.77 0.63 -0.52
CA MET A 45 -7.56 1.84 -1.32
C MET A 45 -8.87 2.56 -1.66
N GLU A 46 -9.96 1.82 -1.95
CA GLU A 46 -11.29 2.40 -2.13
C GLU A 46 -11.76 3.16 -0.88
N ASP A 47 -11.57 2.55 0.31
CA ASP A 47 -11.99 3.14 1.59
C ASP A 47 -11.10 4.30 2.04
N LEU A 48 -9.83 4.36 1.60
CA LEU A 48 -9.00 5.56 1.78
C LEU A 48 -9.59 6.77 1.04
N ASN A 49 -10.33 6.53 -0.04
CA ASN A 49 -11.04 7.53 -0.84
C ASN A 49 -10.17 8.75 -1.20
N LEU A 50 -8.94 8.46 -1.67
CA LEU A 50 -7.97 9.49 -2.04
C LEU A 50 -8.30 10.12 -3.37
N GLU A 51 -8.09 11.43 -3.47
CA GLU A 51 -8.31 12.19 -4.68
C GLU A 51 -6.98 12.56 -5.38
N PRO A 52 -6.98 12.75 -6.70
CA PRO A 52 -5.82 13.28 -7.41
C PRO A 52 -5.41 14.65 -6.86
N GLY A 53 -4.18 14.76 -6.38
CA GLY A 53 -3.65 15.98 -5.77
C GLY A 53 -3.48 15.89 -4.24
N ASP A 54 -4.00 14.86 -3.59
CA ASP A 54 -3.84 14.68 -2.14
C ASP A 54 -2.38 14.51 -1.72
N GLU A 55 -2.04 15.04 -0.56
CA GLU A 55 -0.78 14.80 0.14
C GLU A 55 -0.97 13.74 1.23
N VAL A 56 -0.37 12.57 1.03
CA VAL A 56 -0.64 11.38 1.86
C VAL A 56 0.63 10.83 2.46
N ALA A 57 0.59 10.51 3.76
CA ALA A 57 1.66 9.80 4.44
C ALA A 57 1.38 8.29 4.50
N ASP A 58 2.39 7.47 4.17
CA ASP A 58 2.43 6.02 4.43
C ASP A 58 3.42 5.78 5.57
N VAL A 59 2.90 5.61 6.79
CA VAL A 59 3.72 5.51 8.01
C VAL A 59 4.00 4.05 8.34
N GLY A 60 5.30 3.70 8.46
CA GLY A 60 5.75 2.32 8.50
C GLY A 60 5.62 1.66 7.12
N CYS A 61 6.04 2.38 6.09
CA CYS A 61 5.82 2.00 4.69
C CYS A 61 6.45 0.67 4.27
N GLY A 62 7.42 0.16 5.03
CA GLY A 62 8.17 -1.04 4.71
C GLY A 62 8.77 -0.97 3.31
N ARG A 63 8.45 -1.95 2.47
CA ARG A 63 8.92 -2.00 1.08
C ARG A 63 7.97 -1.29 0.09
N GLY A 64 7.06 -0.46 0.59
CA GLY A 64 6.15 0.34 -0.21
C GLY A 64 4.89 -0.40 -0.69
N TYR A 65 4.37 -1.32 0.13
CA TYR A 65 3.19 -2.09 -0.25
C TYR A 65 1.98 -1.21 -0.53
N PHE A 66 1.68 -0.23 0.30
CA PHE A 66 0.66 0.78 0.06
C PHE A 66 1.21 2.03 -0.63
N THR A 67 2.45 2.44 -0.37
CA THR A 67 3.07 3.65 -0.95
C THR A 67 2.79 3.81 -2.44
N PHE A 68 3.01 2.75 -3.24
CA PHE A 68 2.87 2.83 -4.69
C PHE A 68 1.41 2.71 -5.19
N ARG A 69 0.52 2.18 -4.37
CA ARG A 69 -0.93 2.24 -4.62
C ARG A 69 -1.47 3.65 -4.35
N ILE A 70 -1.04 4.24 -3.25
CA ILE A 70 -1.33 5.64 -2.89
C ILE A 70 -0.81 6.57 -3.98
N ALA A 71 0.46 6.42 -4.40
CA ALA A 71 1.06 7.23 -5.45
C ALA A 71 0.26 7.20 -6.76
N LYS A 72 -0.24 6.01 -7.13
CA LYS A 72 -1.11 5.87 -8.30
C LYS A 72 -2.45 6.59 -8.13
N ALA A 73 -3.03 6.57 -6.92
CA ALA A 73 -4.31 7.21 -6.64
C ALA A 73 -4.22 8.73 -6.66
N VAL A 74 -3.22 9.30 -5.96
CA VAL A 74 -3.05 10.76 -5.88
C VAL A 74 -2.47 11.38 -7.15
N GLY A 75 -1.81 10.58 -8.00
CA GLY A 75 -1.22 11.03 -9.26
C GLY A 75 -0.09 12.05 -9.09
N GLU A 76 0.43 12.54 -10.21
CA GLU A 76 1.61 13.44 -10.25
C GLU A 76 1.40 14.79 -9.56
N LYS A 77 0.15 15.23 -9.38
CA LYS A 77 -0.20 16.48 -8.69
C LYS A 77 -0.24 16.32 -7.17
N GLY A 78 -0.38 15.08 -6.69
CA GLY A 78 -0.35 14.77 -5.27
C GLY A 78 1.08 14.56 -4.76
N LYS A 79 1.19 14.14 -3.50
CA LYS A 79 2.48 13.86 -2.85
C LYS A 79 2.33 12.66 -1.93
N VAL A 80 3.28 11.75 -1.98
CA VAL A 80 3.34 10.62 -1.04
C VAL A 80 4.60 10.74 -0.20
N LEU A 81 4.42 10.82 1.09
CA LEU A 81 5.49 10.80 2.06
C LEU A 81 5.54 9.43 2.74
N ALA A 82 6.43 8.56 2.25
CA ALA A 82 6.65 7.23 2.81
C ALA A 82 7.69 7.32 3.93
N VAL A 83 7.33 6.97 5.16
CA VAL A 83 8.25 7.03 6.29
C VAL A 83 8.39 5.67 6.98
N ASP A 84 9.61 5.36 7.41
CA ASP A 84 9.91 4.11 8.12
C ASP A 84 11.15 4.29 9.01
N ILE A 85 11.21 3.56 10.11
CA ILE A 85 12.39 3.55 11.00
C ILE A 85 13.58 2.80 10.38
N SER A 86 13.35 1.98 9.37
CA SER A 86 14.35 1.13 8.72
C SER A 86 14.97 1.83 7.51
N ASP A 87 16.29 2.07 7.56
CA ASP A 87 17.04 2.61 6.41
C ASP A 87 16.91 1.71 5.17
N ARG A 88 16.76 0.40 5.35
CA ARG A 88 16.54 -0.54 4.25
C ARG A 88 15.19 -0.33 3.59
N ALA A 89 14.14 -0.11 4.36
CA ALA A 89 12.80 0.18 3.87
C ALA A 89 12.80 1.48 3.06
N VAL A 90 13.32 2.55 3.66
CA VAL A 90 13.45 3.88 3.01
C VAL A 90 14.20 3.79 1.69
N ARG A 91 15.37 3.11 1.66
CA ARG A 91 16.13 2.91 0.41
C ARG A 91 15.31 2.15 -0.63
N SER A 92 14.66 1.07 -0.24
CA SER A 92 13.85 0.25 -1.16
C SER A 92 12.75 1.06 -1.85
N VAL A 93 12.05 1.92 -1.09
CA VAL A 93 11.01 2.79 -1.64
C VAL A 93 11.62 3.86 -2.55
N ARG A 94 12.71 4.49 -2.12
CA ARG A 94 13.41 5.53 -2.90
C ARG A 94 13.92 5.00 -4.25
N GLU A 95 14.60 3.86 -4.23
CA GLU A 95 15.11 3.22 -5.45
C GLU A 95 13.99 2.83 -6.41
N ARG A 96 12.87 2.34 -5.88
CA ARG A 96 11.71 2.01 -6.70
C ARG A 96 11.06 3.27 -7.27
N ALA A 97 10.86 4.31 -6.49
CA ALA A 97 10.31 5.58 -6.95
C ALA A 97 11.17 6.19 -8.08
N GLN A 98 12.50 6.20 -7.92
CA GLN A 98 13.43 6.67 -8.96
C GLN A 98 13.34 5.83 -10.24
N ARG A 99 13.36 4.50 -10.12
CA ARG A 99 13.27 3.59 -11.28
C ARG A 99 11.96 3.75 -12.04
N GLU A 100 10.84 3.98 -11.33
CA GLU A 100 9.52 4.17 -11.90
C GLU A 100 9.20 5.65 -12.23
N LYS A 101 10.17 6.57 -12.00
CA LYS A 101 10.06 8.02 -12.24
C LYS A 101 8.86 8.66 -11.51
N LEU A 102 8.64 8.25 -10.28
CA LEU A 102 7.58 8.78 -9.42
C LEU A 102 8.13 9.91 -8.53
N ASP A 103 8.34 11.10 -9.12
CA ASP A 103 8.98 12.24 -8.45
C ASP A 103 8.15 12.79 -7.26
N HIS A 104 6.85 12.52 -7.24
CA HIS A 104 5.92 12.87 -6.18
C HIS A 104 5.98 11.92 -4.97
N VAL A 105 6.77 10.84 -5.04
CA VAL A 105 7.01 9.91 -3.91
C VAL A 105 8.33 10.25 -3.23
N LYS A 106 8.26 10.61 -1.96
CA LYS A 106 9.44 10.86 -1.11
C LYS A 106 9.51 9.82 -0.01
N ALA A 107 10.71 9.28 0.23
CA ALA A 107 10.92 8.32 1.32
C ALA A 107 11.91 8.88 2.34
N LEU A 108 11.50 8.95 3.62
CA LEU A 108 12.26 9.54 4.71
C LEU A 108 12.34 8.58 5.90
N LYS A 109 13.41 8.73 6.66
CA LYS A 109 13.58 8.00 7.92
C LYS A 109 12.79 8.69 9.03
N SER A 110 11.95 7.92 9.72
CA SER A 110 11.24 8.33 10.94
C SER A 110 11.94 7.79 12.19
N ASP A 111 11.46 8.20 13.35
CA ASP A 111 11.81 7.60 14.64
C ASP A 111 10.66 6.72 15.16
N PRO A 112 10.91 5.81 16.12
CA PRO A 112 9.87 4.93 16.63
C PRO A 112 8.63 5.65 17.17
N ALA A 113 8.82 6.76 17.87
CA ALA A 113 7.77 7.58 18.48
C ALA A 113 7.38 8.82 17.66
N ASP A 114 8.02 9.05 16.49
CA ASP A 114 7.78 10.27 15.69
C ASP A 114 7.86 9.95 14.19
N ALA A 115 6.74 10.10 13.51
CA ALA A 115 6.66 9.91 12.06
C ALA A 115 7.39 11.00 11.27
N LYS A 116 7.78 12.12 11.90
CA LYS A 116 8.47 13.28 11.29
C LYS A 116 7.75 13.86 10.07
N LEU A 117 6.42 13.85 10.14
CA LEU A 117 5.60 14.47 9.11
C LEU A 117 5.64 16.00 9.29
N PRO A 118 5.66 16.77 8.19
CA PRO A 118 5.50 18.22 8.27
C PRO A 118 4.12 18.56 8.84
N ALA A 119 4.09 19.53 9.77
CA ALA A 119 2.90 19.85 10.52
C ALA A 119 1.79 20.43 9.63
N GLY A 120 0.59 19.83 9.70
CA GLY A 120 -0.59 20.32 9.02
C GLY A 120 -0.54 20.25 7.48
N GLU A 121 0.29 19.39 6.90
CA GLU A 121 0.39 19.26 5.45
C GLU A 121 -0.35 18.07 4.87
N MET A 122 -0.61 17.00 5.63
CA MET A 122 -1.19 15.76 5.09
C MET A 122 -2.70 15.79 5.06
N ASP A 123 -3.29 15.47 3.91
CA ASP A 123 -4.73 15.22 3.76
C ASP A 123 -5.12 13.89 4.40
N ALA A 124 -4.24 12.89 4.28
CA ALA A 124 -4.44 11.59 4.91
C ALA A 124 -3.10 10.98 5.36
N ALA A 125 -3.18 10.09 6.35
CA ALA A 125 -2.09 9.22 6.76
C ALA A 125 -2.59 7.78 6.92
N LEU A 126 -1.84 6.81 6.41
CA LEU A 126 -2.06 5.40 6.61
C LEU A 126 -1.03 4.83 7.58
N LEU A 127 -1.50 4.20 8.65
CA LEU A 127 -0.70 3.44 9.62
C LEU A 127 -1.10 1.97 9.52
N CYS A 128 -0.37 1.19 8.71
CA CYS A 128 -0.77 -0.17 8.38
C CYS A 128 0.22 -1.21 8.91
N LEU A 129 -0.24 -2.03 9.86
CA LEU A 129 0.54 -3.10 10.48
C LEU A 129 1.83 -2.59 11.19
N VAL A 130 1.71 -1.53 11.95
CA VAL A 130 2.85 -0.85 12.60
C VAL A 130 2.77 -0.93 14.11
N LEU A 131 1.60 -0.64 14.71
CA LEU A 131 1.49 -0.48 16.17
C LEU A 131 1.89 -1.75 16.96
N HIS A 132 1.65 -2.94 16.40
CA HIS A 132 2.08 -4.18 17.03
C HIS A 132 3.61 -4.41 16.98
N HIS A 133 4.35 -3.62 16.19
CA HIS A 133 5.81 -3.60 16.17
C HIS A 133 6.40 -2.53 17.08
N ALA A 134 5.69 -1.44 17.33
CA ALA A 134 6.12 -0.36 18.20
C ALA A 134 6.16 -0.81 19.67
N SER A 135 7.10 -0.27 20.45
CA SER A 135 7.10 -0.44 21.92
C SER A 135 5.84 0.19 22.53
N GLU A 136 5.45 -0.25 23.72
CA GLU A 136 4.27 0.31 24.39
C GLU A 136 4.40 1.83 24.60
N ASP A 137 5.60 2.29 24.95
CA ASP A 137 5.91 3.69 25.19
C ASP A 137 5.91 4.55 23.92
N ASP A 138 6.17 3.94 22.76
CA ASP A 138 6.24 4.66 21.48
C ASP A 138 4.86 4.82 20.79
N ARG A 139 3.87 3.97 21.11
CA ARG A 139 2.59 3.91 20.39
C ARG A 139 1.79 5.20 20.45
N GLN A 140 1.58 5.74 21.65
CA GLN A 140 0.84 6.99 21.85
C GLN A 140 1.57 8.18 21.20
N PRO A 141 2.88 8.42 21.46
CA PRO A 141 3.61 9.51 20.80
C PRO A 141 3.64 9.41 19.28
N LEU A 142 3.73 8.19 18.71
CA LEU A 142 3.66 8.00 17.26
C LEU A 142 2.33 8.48 16.70
N VAL A 143 1.19 8.09 17.30
CA VAL A 143 -0.14 8.51 16.85
C VAL A 143 -0.29 10.04 16.97
N GLU A 144 0.20 10.64 18.05
CA GLU A 144 0.22 12.10 18.23
C GLU A 144 1.05 12.80 17.16
N SER A 145 2.22 12.24 16.80
CA SER A 145 3.08 12.80 15.77
C SER A 145 2.39 12.80 14.39
N ILE A 146 1.65 11.73 14.09
CA ILE A 146 0.86 11.64 12.85
C ILE A 146 -0.27 12.68 12.88
N ALA A 147 -0.99 12.80 13.99
CA ALA A 147 -2.08 13.77 14.13
C ALA A 147 -1.60 15.22 13.94
N ARG A 148 -0.38 15.56 14.42
CA ARG A 148 0.24 16.87 14.15
C ARG A 148 0.48 17.10 12.65
N GLY A 149 0.85 16.05 11.91
CA GLY A 149 1.08 16.11 10.46
C GLY A 149 -0.18 16.31 9.63
N LEU A 150 -1.35 15.92 10.14
CA LEU A 150 -2.61 16.05 9.42
C LEU A 150 -3.10 17.51 9.35
N LYS A 151 -3.67 17.88 8.21
CA LYS A 151 -4.48 19.10 8.05
C LYS A 151 -5.71 19.04 8.95
N PRO A 152 -6.28 20.18 9.38
CA PRO A 152 -7.65 20.21 9.91
C PRO A 152 -8.62 19.60 8.89
N GLY A 153 -9.43 18.63 9.30
CA GLY A 153 -10.31 17.86 8.43
C GLY A 153 -9.65 16.63 7.78
N GLY A 154 -8.34 16.47 7.88
CA GLY A 154 -7.60 15.32 7.36
C GLY A 154 -7.84 14.03 8.14
N TYR A 155 -7.43 12.89 7.59
CA TYR A 155 -7.77 11.57 8.09
C TYR A 155 -6.53 10.74 8.48
N LEU A 156 -6.61 10.06 9.63
CA LEU A 156 -5.73 8.94 9.97
C LEU A 156 -6.48 7.62 9.74
N PHE A 157 -5.89 6.75 8.96
CA PHE A 157 -6.35 5.38 8.78
C PHE A 157 -5.42 4.43 9.54
N VAL A 158 -5.97 3.60 10.41
CA VAL A 158 -5.22 2.58 11.15
C VAL A 158 -5.75 1.21 10.81
N LEU A 159 -4.88 0.38 10.25
CA LEU A 159 -5.15 -1.01 9.94
C LEU A 159 -4.13 -1.87 10.68
N ASP A 160 -4.59 -2.68 11.64
CA ASP A 160 -3.70 -3.58 12.40
C ASP A 160 -4.43 -4.85 12.83
N PHE A 161 -3.67 -5.85 13.28
CA PHE A 161 -4.23 -7.14 13.66
C PHE A 161 -5.14 -7.04 14.88
N ARG A 162 -6.27 -7.76 14.83
CA ARG A 162 -7.18 -7.92 15.98
C ARG A 162 -6.44 -8.61 17.11
N LYS A 163 -6.62 -8.11 18.32
CA LYS A 163 -6.05 -8.73 19.53
C LYS A 163 -6.86 -9.96 19.94
N VAL A 164 -6.70 -11.03 19.15
CA VAL A 164 -7.29 -12.34 19.38
C VAL A 164 -6.19 -13.38 19.46
N LYS A 165 -6.42 -14.48 20.22
CA LYS A 165 -5.46 -15.58 20.25
C LYS A 165 -5.43 -16.28 18.90
N ASN A 166 -4.60 -15.79 18.01
CA ASN A 166 -4.37 -16.37 16.70
C ASN A 166 -2.89 -16.69 16.52
N PRO A 167 -2.49 -17.98 16.52
CA PRO A 167 -1.08 -18.36 16.41
C PRO A 167 -0.45 -18.08 15.03
N ARG A 168 -1.23 -17.58 14.04
CA ARG A 168 -0.76 -17.40 12.67
C ARG A 168 0.14 -16.19 12.46
N PHE A 169 -0.04 -15.11 13.23
CA PHE A 169 0.56 -13.84 12.86
C PHE A 169 1.61 -13.34 13.85
N HIS A 170 1.27 -13.11 15.11
CA HIS A 170 2.16 -12.55 16.12
C HIS A 170 1.80 -13.04 17.53
N SER A 171 2.71 -12.88 18.48
CA SER A 171 2.39 -13.15 19.87
C SER A 171 1.28 -12.19 20.33
N TYR A 172 0.36 -12.72 21.11
CA TYR A 172 -0.83 -11.98 21.60
C TYR A 172 -0.45 -10.69 22.35
N GLU A 173 0.67 -10.71 23.04
CA GLU A 173 1.18 -9.60 23.88
C GLU A 173 1.54 -8.37 23.02
N ARG A 174 1.97 -8.60 21.79
CA ARG A 174 2.34 -7.51 20.87
C ARG A 174 1.14 -6.84 20.21
N LEU A 175 0.02 -7.55 20.12
CA LEU A 175 -1.17 -7.04 19.46
C LEU A 175 -1.80 -5.91 20.28
N VAL A 176 -2.21 -4.87 19.59
CA VAL A 176 -2.88 -3.71 20.19
C VAL A 176 -4.39 -3.88 20.04
N ALA A 177 -5.12 -3.72 21.14
CA ALA A 177 -6.57 -3.80 21.08
C ALA A 177 -7.14 -2.59 20.31
N ARG A 178 -8.22 -2.83 19.57
CA ARG A 178 -8.95 -1.79 18.82
C ARG A 178 -9.31 -0.60 19.71
N GLU A 179 -9.80 -0.88 20.91
CA GLU A 179 -10.21 0.12 21.90
C GLU A 179 -9.04 1.00 22.35
N THR A 180 -7.86 0.41 22.52
CA THR A 180 -6.62 1.12 22.84
C THR A 180 -6.21 2.07 21.71
N VAL A 181 -6.37 1.65 20.45
CA VAL A 181 -6.09 2.53 19.29
C VAL A 181 -7.07 3.69 19.21
N ILE A 182 -8.33 3.47 19.52
CA ILE A 182 -9.33 4.55 19.62
C ILE A 182 -8.95 5.54 20.73
N GLU A 183 -8.46 5.05 21.85
CA GLU A 183 -7.98 5.90 22.94
C GLU A 183 -6.76 6.72 22.52
N PHE A 184 -5.77 6.10 21.86
CA PHE A 184 -4.60 6.82 21.33
C PHE A 184 -5.00 7.94 20.37
N ALA A 185 -5.92 7.65 19.44
CA ALA A 185 -6.40 8.65 18.50
C ALA A 185 -7.13 9.81 19.21
N LYS A 186 -7.99 9.49 20.19
CA LYS A 186 -8.70 10.48 20.98
C LYS A 186 -7.73 11.38 21.77
N ASN A 187 -6.72 10.80 22.40
CA ASN A 187 -5.69 11.55 23.13
C ASN A 187 -4.86 12.44 22.19
N ALA A 188 -4.72 12.05 20.92
CA ALA A 188 -4.10 12.84 19.87
C ALA A 188 -5.04 13.91 19.25
N GLY A 189 -6.25 14.09 19.79
CA GLY A 189 -7.24 15.05 19.27
C GLY A 189 -7.96 14.63 18.00
N LEU A 190 -8.00 13.32 17.69
CA LEU A 190 -8.72 12.78 16.56
C LEU A 190 -10.05 12.15 17.00
N GLU A 191 -11.04 12.18 16.12
CA GLU A 191 -12.36 11.59 16.33
C GLU A 191 -12.53 10.36 15.45
N LEU A 192 -13.09 9.25 16.02
CA LEU A 192 -13.42 8.08 15.22
C LEU A 192 -14.54 8.46 14.24
N ASP A 193 -14.27 8.30 12.95
CA ASP A 193 -15.18 8.67 11.87
C ASP A 193 -15.83 7.46 11.21
N ALA A 194 -15.07 6.38 11.00
CA ALA A 194 -15.60 5.14 10.44
C ALA A 194 -14.81 3.91 10.90
N GLU A 195 -15.48 2.75 10.85
CA GLU A 195 -14.88 1.43 11.03
C GLU A 195 -15.32 0.50 9.91
N TYR A 196 -14.37 -0.28 9.35
CA TYR A 196 -14.59 -1.20 8.25
C TYR A 196 -14.47 -2.64 8.73
N HIS A 197 -15.45 -3.52 8.39
CA HIS A 197 -15.58 -4.85 8.99
C HIS A 197 -15.31 -6.02 8.02
N TYR A 198 -14.80 -5.76 6.83
CA TYR A 198 -14.60 -6.79 5.81
C TYR A 198 -13.28 -7.57 5.91
N LEU A 199 -12.38 -7.15 6.80
CA LEU A 199 -11.12 -7.83 7.08
C LEU A 199 -11.32 -8.85 8.20
N GLU A 200 -10.90 -10.09 7.96
CA GLU A 200 -11.10 -11.20 8.90
C GLU A 200 -10.18 -11.09 10.12
N HIS A 201 -8.94 -10.67 9.88
CA HIS A 201 -7.89 -10.75 10.90
C HIS A 201 -7.45 -9.39 11.44
N GLU A 202 -7.90 -8.31 10.83
CA GLU A 202 -7.54 -6.95 11.20
C GLU A 202 -8.78 -6.13 11.56
N TYR A 203 -8.57 -5.08 12.35
CA TYR A 203 -9.46 -3.94 12.39
C TYR A 203 -8.96 -2.89 11.40
N PHE A 204 -9.88 -2.12 10.84
CA PHE A 204 -9.59 -1.01 9.97
C PHE A 204 -10.43 0.18 10.40
N LEU A 205 -9.78 1.23 10.91
CA LEU A 205 -10.37 2.40 11.54
C LEU A 205 -9.99 3.66 10.79
N ARG A 206 -10.94 4.57 10.61
CA ARG A 206 -10.70 5.92 10.11
C ARG A 206 -11.00 6.92 11.21
N PHE A 207 -10.04 7.80 11.45
CA PHE A 207 -10.17 8.92 12.38
C PHE A 207 -10.07 10.22 11.61
N ARG A 208 -10.80 11.24 12.05
CA ARG A 208 -10.78 12.57 11.47
C ARG A 208 -10.15 13.57 12.44
N LYS A 209 -9.30 14.45 11.93
CA LYS A 209 -8.85 15.62 12.68
C LYS A 209 -9.93 16.70 12.60
N PRO A 210 -10.48 17.16 13.74
CA PRO A 210 -11.51 18.19 13.76
C PRO A 210 -11.04 19.46 13.03
N VAL A 211 -11.99 20.13 12.40
CA VAL A 211 -11.81 21.50 11.92
C VAL A 211 -12.15 22.43 13.06
N GLU A 212 -11.21 23.26 13.49
CA GLU A 212 -11.49 24.26 14.51
C GLU A 212 -12.64 25.15 14.03
N LYS A 213 -13.73 25.15 14.78
CA LYS A 213 -14.81 26.12 14.53
C LYS A 213 -14.28 27.51 14.88
N ARG A 214 -14.14 28.34 13.87
CA ARG A 214 -13.91 29.78 14.06
C ARG A 214 -15.12 30.43 14.73
#